data_97a51bd4773ae55ea199d2d5eec98e3c
#
_entry.id   97a51bd4773ae55ea199d2d5eec98e3c
#
_cell.length_a   1.000
_cell.length_b   1.000
_cell.length_c   1.000
_cell.angle_alpha   90.00
_cell.angle_beta   90.00
_cell.angle_gamma   90.00
#
_symmetry.space_group_name_H-M   'P 1'
#
loop_
_entity.id
_entity.type
_entity.pdbx_description
1 polymer ?
#
loop_
_entity_poly.entity_id
_entity_poly.type
_entity_poly.pdbx_seq_one_letter_code
_entity_poly.pdbx_strand_id
1 'polypeptide(L)'
;MDIISCEINTDINSIKKFNNEALEVIKKRFDDKDFVFKLRLILDELIINSYKHGNKKVFDRKINCLVLVDDDYCLVKVKDEGAGINIKNSDDPLAENGRGIMLVSAISDELVVEENVIAALVFYK
;
A
#
# COMPACT_ATOMS: atom_id res chain seq x y z
N MET A 1 14.48 -2.48 -13.64
CA MET A 1 13.32 -1.93 -12.89
C MET A 1 12.03 -2.53 -13.42
N ASP A 2 11.20 -3.00 -12.50
CA ASP A 2 9.88 -3.52 -12.86
C ASP A 2 8.81 -2.60 -12.30
N ILE A 3 7.77 -2.37 -13.08
CA ILE A 3 6.65 -1.50 -12.70
C ILE A 3 5.35 -2.28 -12.89
N ILE A 4 4.54 -2.35 -11.83
CA ILE A 4 3.19 -2.88 -11.90
C ILE A 4 2.25 -1.73 -11.60
N SER A 5 1.39 -1.39 -12.55
CA SER A 5 0.42 -0.32 -12.38
C SER A 5 -0.94 -0.85 -12.81
N CYS A 6 -1.93 -0.67 -11.94
CA CYS A 6 -3.26 -1.20 -12.21
C CYS A 6 -4.32 -0.34 -11.52
N GLU A 7 -5.42 -0.12 -12.23
CA GLU A 7 -6.62 0.45 -11.66
C GLU A 7 -7.59 -0.68 -11.38
N ILE A 8 -7.96 -0.87 -10.12
CA ILE A 8 -8.86 -1.96 -9.71
C ILE A 8 -10.13 -1.40 -9.08
N ASN A 9 -11.20 -2.20 -9.14
CA ASN A 9 -12.41 -1.88 -8.40
C ASN A 9 -12.19 -2.06 -6.91
N THR A 10 -13.04 -1.44 -6.10
CA THR A 10 -13.01 -1.57 -4.64
C THR A 10 -13.66 -2.91 -4.26
N ASP A 11 -12.91 -3.97 -4.48
CA ASP A 11 -13.37 -5.36 -4.40
C ASP A 11 -12.24 -6.25 -3.88
N ILE A 12 -12.56 -7.10 -2.90
CA ILE A 12 -11.58 -7.96 -2.24
C ILE A 12 -10.88 -8.89 -3.22
N ASN A 13 -11.62 -9.45 -4.19
CA ASN A 13 -11.01 -10.37 -5.16
C ASN A 13 -10.00 -9.65 -6.08
N SER A 14 -10.34 -8.44 -6.51
CA SER A 14 -9.43 -7.61 -7.32
C SER A 14 -8.17 -7.25 -6.53
N ILE A 15 -8.33 -6.93 -5.25
CA ILE A 15 -7.21 -6.60 -4.36
C ILE A 15 -6.29 -7.80 -4.19
N LYS A 16 -6.84 -8.97 -3.92
CA LYS A 16 -6.06 -10.21 -3.77
C LYS A 16 -5.27 -10.53 -5.04
N LYS A 17 -5.91 -10.37 -6.19
CA LYS A 17 -5.26 -10.62 -7.47
C LYS A 17 -4.08 -9.66 -7.67
N PHE A 18 -4.28 -8.37 -7.44
CA PHE A 18 -3.20 -7.38 -7.58
C PHE A 18 -2.07 -7.67 -6.61
N ASN A 19 -2.38 -7.94 -5.34
CA ASN A 19 -1.36 -8.20 -4.32
C ASN A 19 -0.53 -9.43 -4.68
N ASN A 20 -1.15 -10.49 -5.18
CA ASN A 20 -0.44 -11.70 -5.59
C ASN A 20 0.49 -11.42 -6.77
N GLU A 21 0.02 -10.67 -7.77
CA GLU A 21 0.85 -10.30 -8.93
C GLU A 21 2.04 -9.43 -8.51
N ALA A 22 1.81 -8.45 -7.64
CA ALA A 22 2.86 -7.58 -7.13
C ALA A 22 3.91 -8.37 -6.34
N LEU A 23 3.47 -9.27 -5.46
CA LEU A 23 4.37 -10.10 -4.66
C LEU A 23 5.21 -11.04 -5.52
N GLU A 24 4.65 -11.57 -6.60
CA GLU A 24 5.42 -12.42 -7.53
C GLU A 24 6.59 -11.64 -8.16
N VAL A 25 6.35 -10.39 -8.56
CA VAL A 25 7.41 -9.54 -9.12
C VAL A 25 8.46 -9.22 -8.06
N ILE A 26 8.03 -8.90 -6.84
CA ILE A 26 8.94 -8.60 -5.73
C ILE A 26 9.81 -9.81 -5.42
N LYS A 27 9.24 -11.00 -5.34
CA LYS A 27 9.95 -12.25 -5.04
C LYS A 27 10.98 -12.62 -6.10
N LYS A 28 10.74 -12.26 -7.34
CA LYS A 28 11.69 -12.53 -8.42
C LYS A 28 12.95 -11.68 -8.28
N ARG A 29 12.85 -10.52 -7.68
CA ARG A 29 13.99 -9.61 -7.55
C ARG A 29 14.70 -9.74 -6.20
N PHE A 30 13.96 -10.05 -5.14
CA PHE A 30 14.49 -10.13 -3.79
C PHE A 30 14.33 -11.53 -3.22
N ASP A 31 15.45 -12.13 -2.82
CA ASP A 31 15.48 -13.45 -2.18
C ASP A 31 15.46 -13.35 -0.65
N ASP A 32 15.32 -12.17 -0.12
CA ASP A 32 15.28 -11.89 1.32
C ASP A 32 13.84 -11.98 1.82
N LYS A 33 13.55 -13.02 2.59
CA LYS A 33 12.20 -13.26 3.10
C LYS A 33 11.69 -12.15 4.01
N ASP A 34 12.56 -11.56 4.80
CA ASP A 34 12.17 -10.48 5.71
C ASP A 34 11.79 -9.23 4.94
N PHE A 35 12.55 -8.91 3.89
CA PHE A 35 12.24 -7.77 3.03
C PHE A 35 10.93 -7.97 2.28
N VAL A 36 10.72 -9.17 1.72
CA VAL A 36 9.47 -9.51 1.03
C VAL A 36 8.28 -9.42 1.98
N PHE A 37 8.43 -9.92 3.20
CA PHE A 37 7.37 -9.85 4.21
C PHE A 37 7.03 -8.40 4.58
N LYS A 38 8.04 -7.55 4.71
CA LYS A 38 7.84 -6.12 4.96
C LYS A 38 7.01 -5.48 3.85
N LEU A 39 7.33 -5.76 2.59
CA LEU A 39 6.60 -5.22 1.46
C LEU A 39 5.17 -5.76 1.39
N ARG A 40 4.97 -7.01 1.76
CA ARG A 40 3.64 -7.59 1.84
C ARG A 40 2.75 -6.87 2.86
N LEU A 41 3.30 -6.57 4.04
CA LEU A 41 2.57 -5.82 5.05
C LEU A 41 2.19 -4.43 4.56
N ILE A 42 3.12 -3.75 3.89
CA ILE A 42 2.86 -2.41 3.34
C ILE A 42 1.75 -2.47 2.30
N LEU A 43 1.83 -3.40 1.35
CA LEU A 43 0.80 -3.58 0.34
C LEU A 43 -0.58 -3.81 0.97
N ASP A 44 -0.65 -4.77 1.88
CA ASP A 44 -1.91 -5.14 2.52
C ASP A 44 -2.52 -3.93 3.26
N GLU A 45 -1.70 -3.21 4.04
CA GLU A 45 -2.20 -2.09 4.83
C GLU A 45 -2.64 -0.91 3.97
N LEU A 46 -1.85 -0.53 2.98
CA LEU A 46 -2.20 0.61 2.13
C LEU A 46 -3.46 0.33 1.31
N ILE A 47 -3.57 -0.86 0.74
CA ILE A 47 -4.72 -1.18 -0.12
C ILE A 47 -5.96 -1.41 0.72
N ILE A 48 -5.87 -2.11 1.85
CA ILE A 48 -7.04 -2.34 2.69
C ILE A 48 -7.55 -1.03 3.30
N ASN A 49 -6.63 -0.11 3.61
CA ASN A 49 -6.99 1.22 4.08
C ASN A 49 -7.80 1.99 3.03
N SER A 50 -7.37 1.94 1.77
CA SER A 50 -8.10 2.55 0.67
C SER A 50 -9.47 1.89 0.45
N TYR A 51 -9.54 0.57 0.61
CA TYR A 51 -10.78 -0.19 0.49
C TYR A 51 -11.80 0.19 1.58
N LYS A 52 -11.37 0.20 2.84
CA LYS A 52 -12.26 0.43 3.98
C LYS A 52 -12.58 1.90 4.21
N HIS A 53 -11.54 2.73 4.20
CA HIS A 53 -11.65 4.12 4.68
C HIS A 53 -11.67 5.14 3.56
N GLY A 54 -10.89 4.92 2.50
CA GLY A 54 -10.89 5.79 1.33
C GLY A 54 -12.16 5.63 0.51
N ASN A 55 -12.33 4.49 -0.13
CA ASN A 55 -13.47 4.21 -1.01
C ASN A 55 -14.69 3.65 -0.28
N LYS A 56 -14.57 3.41 1.02
CA LYS A 56 -15.67 2.95 1.90
C LYS A 56 -16.40 1.73 1.33
N LYS A 57 -15.65 0.79 0.77
CA LYS A 57 -16.15 -0.46 0.19
C LYS A 57 -17.12 -0.28 -0.98
N VAL A 58 -17.11 0.88 -1.61
CA VAL A 58 -17.98 1.15 -2.78
C VAL A 58 -17.34 0.55 -4.02
N PHE A 59 -17.97 -0.48 -4.59
CA PHE A 59 -17.42 -1.26 -5.69
C PHE A 59 -17.01 -0.42 -6.91
N ASP A 60 -17.84 0.54 -7.31
CA ASP A 60 -17.61 1.34 -8.51
C ASP A 60 -16.49 2.37 -8.37
N ARG A 61 -16.03 2.62 -7.14
CA ARG A 61 -14.88 3.48 -6.93
C ARG A 61 -13.59 2.72 -7.25
N LYS A 62 -12.61 3.43 -7.76
CA LYS A 62 -11.36 2.81 -8.22
C LYS A 62 -10.24 3.03 -7.22
N ILE A 63 -9.35 2.05 -7.16
CA ILE A 63 -8.08 2.14 -6.45
C ILE A 63 -6.98 2.04 -7.49
N ASN A 64 -6.15 3.07 -7.57
CA ASN A 64 -4.98 3.05 -8.46
C ASN A 64 -3.78 2.57 -7.66
N CYS A 65 -3.20 1.46 -8.08
CA CYS A 65 -2.08 0.82 -7.40
C CYS A 65 -0.86 0.87 -8.29
N LEU A 66 0.26 1.29 -7.71
CA LEU A 66 1.55 1.31 -8.39
C LEU A 66 2.59 0.66 -7.49
N VAL A 67 3.29 -0.33 -8.01
CA VAL A 67 4.43 -0.94 -7.34
C VAL A 67 5.62 -0.85 -8.27
N LEU A 68 6.69 -0.23 -7.78
CA LEU A 68 7.92 -0.04 -8.52
C LEU A 68 9.01 -0.82 -7.79
N VAL A 69 9.67 -1.72 -8.50
CA VAL A 69 10.66 -2.64 -7.92
C VAL A 69 11.99 -2.47 -8.62
N ASP A 70 13.02 -2.10 -7.87
CA ASP A 70 14.38 -2.00 -8.39
C ASP A 70 15.32 -2.78 -7.46
N ASP A 71 16.60 -2.86 -7.82
CA ASP A 71 17.58 -3.64 -7.06
C ASP A 71 17.79 -3.10 -5.64
N ASP A 72 17.66 -1.80 -5.46
CA ASP A 72 17.99 -1.12 -4.21
C ASP A 72 16.77 -0.62 -3.43
N TYR A 73 15.57 -0.68 -4.02
CA TYR A 73 14.38 -0.15 -3.36
C TYR A 73 13.09 -0.69 -3.97
N CYS A 74 12.02 -0.49 -3.23
CA CYS A 74 10.67 -0.74 -3.70
C CYS A 74 9.77 0.42 -3.27
N LEU A 75 8.91 0.88 -4.18
CA LEU A 75 7.92 1.92 -3.93
C LEU A 75 6.53 1.34 -4.09
N VAL A 76 5.68 1.57 -3.10
CA VAL A 76 4.26 1.21 -3.18
C VAL A 76 3.45 2.49 -3.08
N LYS A 77 2.61 2.75 -4.07
CA LYS A 77 1.76 3.94 -4.12
C LYS A 77 0.32 3.53 -4.37
N VAL A 78 -0.58 4.06 -3.57
CA VAL A 78 -2.00 3.76 -3.66
C VAL A 78 -2.78 5.07 -3.65
N LYS A 79 -3.71 5.21 -4.60
CA LYS A 79 -4.61 6.36 -4.69
C LYS A 79 -6.05 5.86 -4.76
N ASP A 80 -6.92 6.42 -3.94
CA ASP A 80 -8.35 6.10 -3.96
C ASP A 80 -9.18 7.34 -4.33
N GLU A 81 -10.50 7.20 -4.29
CA GLU A 81 -11.43 8.29 -4.60
C GLU A 81 -12.04 8.93 -3.35
N GLY A 82 -11.45 8.66 -2.19
CA GLY A 82 -11.93 9.19 -0.93
C GLY A 82 -11.45 10.61 -0.66
N ALA A 83 -11.82 11.11 0.52
CA ALA A 83 -11.48 12.47 0.95
C ALA A 83 -10.04 12.60 1.45
N GLY A 84 -9.32 11.49 1.54
CA GLY A 84 -7.96 11.48 2.04
C GLY A 84 -7.88 11.07 3.50
N ILE A 85 -6.64 10.90 3.97
CA ILE A 85 -6.36 10.48 5.33
C ILE A 85 -5.83 11.68 6.11
N ASN A 86 -6.42 11.90 7.29
CA ASN A 86 -5.90 12.90 8.21
C ASN A 86 -5.23 12.19 9.38
N ILE A 87 -3.91 12.01 9.27
CA ILE A 87 -3.12 11.35 10.30
C ILE A 87 -3.16 12.13 11.62
N LYS A 88 -3.27 13.45 11.56
CA LYS A 88 -3.26 14.31 12.74
C LYS A 88 -4.47 14.09 13.66
N ASN A 89 -5.57 13.60 13.11
CA ASN A 89 -6.78 13.33 13.86
C ASN A 89 -6.86 11.90 14.38
N SER A 90 -5.89 11.06 14.08
CA SER A 90 -5.85 9.68 14.54
C SER A 90 -4.91 9.52 15.75
N ASP A 91 -5.18 10.29 16.80
CA ASP A 91 -4.39 10.24 18.04
C ASP A 91 -4.70 8.98 18.87
N ASP A 92 -5.78 8.29 18.55
CA ASP A 92 -6.16 7.07 19.25
C ASP A 92 -5.39 5.88 18.66
N PRO A 93 -4.46 5.29 19.43
CA PRO A 93 -3.70 4.13 18.95
C PRO A 93 -4.56 2.89 18.72
N LEU A 94 -5.80 2.91 19.19
CA LEU A 94 -6.75 1.83 18.98
C LEU A 94 -7.59 2.04 17.72
N ALA A 95 -7.51 3.20 17.08
CA ALA A 95 -8.21 3.46 15.83
C ALA A 95 -7.63 2.55 14.73
N GLU A 96 -8.50 1.82 14.03
CA GLU A 96 -8.09 0.81 13.04
C GLU A 96 -7.19 1.39 11.94
N ASN A 97 -7.62 2.50 11.33
CA ASN A 97 -6.85 3.14 10.27
C ASN A 97 -5.54 3.75 10.76
N GLY A 98 -5.54 4.28 11.99
CA GLY A 98 -4.35 4.85 12.59
C GLY A 98 -3.24 3.82 12.80
N ARG A 99 -3.61 2.63 13.24
CA ARG A 99 -2.64 1.56 13.49
C ARG A 99 -1.97 1.07 12.21
N GLY A 100 -2.73 0.89 11.15
CA GLY A 100 -2.18 0.45 9.86
C GLY A 100 -1.17 1.42 9.31
N ILE A 101 -1.50 2.71 9.30
CA ILE A 101 -0.60 3.76 8.81
C ILE A 101 0.64 3.89 9.72
N MET A 102 0.47 3.77 11.02
CA MET A 102 1.61 3.78 11.95
C MET A 102 2.57 2.63 11.69
N LEU A 103 2.04 1.44 11.42
CA LEU A 103 2.86 0.29 11.07
C LEU A 103 3.66 0.55 9.79
N VAL A 104 2.99 1.03 8.74
CA VAL A 104 3.65 1.33 7.47
C VAL A 104 4.73 2.39 7.66
N SER A 105 4.44 3.44 8.43
CA SER A 105 5.42 4.48 8.73
C SER A 105 6.65 3.91 9.44
N ALA A 106 6.43 2.98 10.38
CA ALA A 106 7.52 2.39 11.16
C ALA A 106 8.44 1.50 10.33
N ILE A 107 7.92 0.82 9.32
CA ILE A 107 8.70 -0.14 8.52
C ILE A 107 9.13 0.40 7.16
N SER A 108 8.70 1.59 6.77
CA SER A 108 9.14 2.25 5.53
C SER A 108 10.29 3.20 5.84
N ASP A 109 11.12 3.47 4.84
CA ASP A 109 12.15 4.51 4.94
C ASP A 109 11.54 5.89 4.74
N GLU A 110 10.58 6.01 3.84
CA GLU A 110 9.82 7.24 3.67
C GLU A 110 8.35 6.91 3.45
N LEU A 111 7.47 7.71 4.02
CA LEU A 111 6.04 7.63 3.82
C LEU A 111 5.52 9.01 3.47
N VAL A 112 4.82 9.11 2.33
CA VAL A 112 4.18 10.34 1.89
C VAL A 112 2.68 10.12 1.90
N VAL A 113 1.96 11.00 2.60
CA VAL A 113 0.50 11.01 2.60
C VAL A 113 0.06 12.38 2.15
N GLU A 114 -0.64 12.44 1.02
CA GLU A 114 -1.11 13.69 0.44
C GLU A 114 -2.50 13.46 -0.13
N GLU A 115 -3.50 14.07 0.51
CA GLU A 115 -4.91 13.88 0.14
C GLU A 115 -5.27 12.40 0.14
N ASN A 116 -5.66 11.86 -1.02
CA ASN A 116 -6.08 10.46 -1.17
C ASN A 116 -4.96 9.58 -1.76
N VAL A 117 -3.72 10.02 -1.64
CA VAL A 117 -2.54 9.28 -2.13
C VAL A 117 -1.64 8.94 -0.95
N ILE A 118 -1.22 7.68 -0.88
CA ILE A 118 -0.21 7.22 0.07
C ILE A 118 0.89 6.52 -0.71
N ALA A 119 2.13 6.89 -0.44
CA ALA A 119 3.28 6.25 -1.07
C ALA A 119 4.30 5.88 0.01
N ALA A 120 4.73 4.63 0.00
CA ALA A 120 5.75 4.11 0.90
C ALA A 120 6.98 3.71 0.11
N LEU A 121 8.14 4.20 0.52
CA LEU A 121 9.42 3.88 -0.09
C LEU A 121 10.25 3.06 0.90
N VAL A 122 10.77 1.94 0.44
CA VAL A 122 11.56 1.02 1.27
C VAL A 122 12.86 0.71 0.56
N PHE A 123 13.98 1.04 1.19
CA PHE A 123 15.29 0.72 0.66
C PHE A 123 15.70 -0.69 1.05
N TYR A 124 16.28 -1.41 0.11
CA TYR A 124 16.89 -2.71 0.35
C TYR A 124 18.36 -2.50 0.72
N LYS A 125 18.71 -2.91 1.92
CA LYS A 125 20.07 -2.72 2.44
C LYS A 125 20.76 -4.03 2.74
#